data_d56f2b00d9880402b87d0122d5892ce2
#
_entry.id   d56f2b00d9880402b87d0122d5892ce2
#
_cell.length_a   1.000
_cell.length_b   1.000
_cell.length_c   1.000
_cell.angle_alpha   90.00
_cell.angle_beta   90.00
_cell.angle_gamma   90.00
#
_symmetry.space_group_name_H-M   'P 1'
#
loop_
_entity.id
_entity.type
_entity.pdbx_description
1 polymer ?
#
loop_
_entity_poly.entity_id
_entity_poly.type
_entity_poly.pdbx_seq_one_letter_code
_entity_poly.pdbx_strand_id
1 'polypeptide(L)'
;MPREQDHSEHLRCELCNRLVPARLITLHHLTPRQKGGKAHHRTPLCKPCHKQIHATFGNTDLARVYDSIESLRRAPLLQPFLRWIRKQAPDRNFRTVRSKEHPHHGKRRY
;
A
#
# COMPACT_ATOMS: atom_id res chain seq x y z
N MET A 1 -22.17 -13.89 18.12
CA MET A 1 -21.88 -13.53 17.59
C MET A 1 -21.25 -13.22 17.19
N PRO A 2 -21.45 -13.13 17.12
CA PRO A 2 -20.87 -12.71 16.60
C PRO A 2 -20.24 -12.27 16.24
N ARG A 3 -20.18 -12.24 16.34
CA ARG A 3 -19.64 -11.80 15.94
C ARG A 3 -19.40 -10.98 15.50
N GLU A 4 -19.73 -10.63 15.63
CA GLU A 4 -19.59 -9.88 15.20
C GLU A 4 -18.87 -9.37 14.83
N GLN A 5 -18.72 -9.30 15.11
CA GLN A 5 -17.93 -8.88 14.94
C GLN A 5 -17.23 -8.85 14.27
N ASP A 6 -17.12 -9.37 14.20
CA ASP A 6 -16.46 -9.57 13.42
C ASP A 6 -16.70 -9.25 12.21
N HIS A 7 -17.61 -9.23 12.17
CA HIS A 7 -17.81 -8.84 11.03
C HIS A 7 -17.43 -7.62 10.90
N SER A 8 -16.83 -7.66 11.20
CA SER A 8 -16.13 -6.50 11.26
C SER A 8 -16.16 -5.72 10.02
N GLU A 9 -15.83 -4.48 10.18
CA GLU A 9 -15.84 -3.54 9.09
C GLU A 9 -14.86 -3.92 8.00
N HIS A 10 -15.24 -3.57 6.80
CA HIS A 10 -14.36 -3.66 5.67
C HIS A 10 -14.18 -2.27 5.10
N LEU A 11 -12.96 -1.98 4.68
CA LEU A 11 -12.63 -0.71 4.09
C LEU A 11 -12.02 -0.95 2.71
N ARG A 12 -12.18 0.02 1.83
CA ARG A 12 -11.64 -0.12 0.49
C ARG A 12 -10.21 0.35 0.43
N CYS A 13 -9.35 -0.50 -0.11
CA CYS A 13 -7.99 -0.08 -0.44
C CYS A 13 -8.05 0.82 -1.66
N GLU A 14 -7.53 2.02 -1.54
CA GLU A 14 -7.65 2.98 -2.63
C GLU A 14 -6.74 2.65 -3.80
N LEU A 15 -5.78 1.77 -3.62
CA LEU A 15 -4.89 1.41 -4.72
C LEU A 15 -5.38 0.20 -5.50
N CYS A 16 -5.62 -0.92 -4.83
CA CYS A 16 -6.09 -2.12 -5.51
C CYS A 16 -7.59 -2.20 -5.61
N ASN A 17 -8.29 -1.36 -4.86
CA ASN A 17 -9.75 -1.24 -4.91
C ASN A 17 -10.51 -2.42 -4.31
N ARG A 18 -9.85 -3.29 -3.57
CA ARG A 18 -10.52 -4.39 -2.89
C ARG A 18 -11.09 -3.92 -1.56
N LEU A 19 -12.20 -4.51 -1.14
CA LEU A 19 -12.72 -4.32 0.21
C LEU A 19 -12.01 -5.33 1.11
N VAL A 20 -11.27 -4.83 2.09
CA VAL A 20 -10.50 -5.71 2.96
C VAL A 20 -10.89 -5.46 4.41
N PRO A 21 -10.68 -6.45 5.30
CA PRO A 21 -10.98 -6.23 6.71
C PRO A 21 -10.23 -5.01 7.24
N ALA A 22 -10.91 -4.25 8.08
CA ALA A 22 -10.33 -3.00 8.57
C ALA A 22 -8.97 -3.19 9.23
N ARG A 23 -8.75 -4.36 9.86
CA ARG A 23 -7.47 -4.62 10.52
C ARG A 23 -6.31 -4.71 9.54
N LEU A 24 -6.60 -4.86 8.26
CA LEU A 24 -5.57 -4.94 7.22
C LEU A 24 -5.42 -3.65 6.44
N ILE A 25 -6.09 -2.60 6.89
CA ILE A 25 -5.95 -1.29 6.26
C ILE A 25 -4.95 -0.47 7.05
N THR A 26 -4.08 0.21 6.33
CA THR A 26 -3.12 1.15 6.91
C THR A 26 -3.29 2.48 6.20
N LEU A 27 -2.76 3.53 6.79
CA LEU A 27 -2.84 4.86 6.20
C LEU A 27 -1.49 5.22 5.60
N HIS A 28 -1.51 5.52 4.32
CA HIS A 28 -0.31 5.90 3.59
C HIS A 28 -0.29 7.41 3.44
N HIS A 29 0.85 8.02 3.77
CA HIS A 29 1.04 9.44 3.54
C HIS A 29 1.40 9.64 2.07
N LEU A 30 0.52 10.29 1.32
CA LEU A 30 0.77 10.51 -0.10
C LEU A 30 2.04 11.33 -0.29
N THR A 31 2.19 12.39 0.52
CA THR A 31 3.47 13.08 0.61
C THR A 31 4.11 12.59 1.91
N PRO A 32 5.26 11.94 1.85
CA PRO A 32 5.89 11.45 3.07
C PRO A 32 6.09 12.58 4.07
N ARG A 33 5.95 12.26 5.34
CA ARG A 33 6.02 13.27 6.40
C ARG A 33 7.35 14.03 6.36
N GLN A 34 8.44 13.34 6.09
CA GLN A 34 9.74 14.00 6.03
C GLN A 34 9.86 14.91 4.83
N LYS A 35 8.89 14.89 3.92
CA LYS A 35 8.83 15.79 2.77
C LYS A 35 7.68 16.77 2.89
N GLY A 36 7.17 16.98 4.09
CA GLY A 36 6.14 17.97 4.32
C GLY A 36 4.72 17.43 4.35
N GLY A 37 4.56 16.10 4.34
CA GLY A 37 3.23 15.52 4.36
C GLY A 37 2.51 15.79 5.67
N LYS A 38 1.20 15.94 5.58
CA LYS A 38 0.35 16.24 6.73
C LYS A 38 -0.71 15.17 6.86
N ALA A 39 -1.40 15.19 8.00
CA ALA A 39 -2.37 14.16 8.31
C ALA A 39 -3.44 14.00 7.23
N HIS A 40 -3.90 15.09 6.66
CA HIS A 40 -4.95 15.03 5.66
C HIS A 40 -4.48 14.54 4.30
N HIS A 41 -3.19 14.28 4.14
CA HIS A 41 -2.65 13.71 2.90
C HIS A 41 -2.58 12.18 2.97
N ARG A 42 -3.29 11.57 3.88
CA ARG A 42 -3.25 10.11 4.02
C ARG A 42 -4.36 9.45 3.23
N THR A 43 -4.10 8.23 2.80
CA THR A 43 -5.09 7.45 2.08
C THR A 43 -5.09 6.02 2.61
N PRO A 44 -6.25 5.36 2.70
CA PRO A 44 -6.29 3.98 3.20
C PRO A 44 -5.81 3.00 2.14
N LEU A 45 -4.90 2.14 2.53
CA LEU A 45 -4.36 1.10 1.67
C LEU A 45 -4.28 -0.20 2.45
N CYS A 46 -4.53 -1.31 1.77
CA CYS A 46 -4.28 -2.60 2.41
C CYS A 46 -2.78 -2.78 2.63
N LYS A 47 -2.44 -3.59 3.62
CA LYS A 47 -1.03 -3.77 3.97
C LYS A 47 -0.15 -4.19 2.79
N PRO A 48 -0.58 -5.16 1.96
CA PRO A 48 0.26 -5.51 0.81
C PRO A 48 0.53 -4.35 -0.13
N CYS A 49 -0.50 -3.55 -0.43
CA CYS A 49 -0.31 -2.41 -1.32
C CYS A 49 0.62 -1.39 -0.71
N HIS A 50 0.44 -1.10 0.58
CA HIS A 50 1.27 -0.12 1.27
C HIS A 50 2.74 -0.56 1.26
N LYS A 51 2.98 -1.83 1.57
CA LYS A 51 4.34 -2.35 1.55
C LYS A 51 4.94 -2.31 0.15
N GLN A 52 4.14 -2.62 -0.85
CA GLN A 52 4.66 -2.63 -2.22
C GLN A 52 5.07 -1.24 -2.68
N ILE A 53 4.31 -0.23 -2.31
CA ILE A 53 4.66 1.14 -2.65
C ILE A 53 6.04 1.48 -2.10
N HIS A 54 6.26 1.20 -0.83
CA HIS A 54 7.53 1.53 -0.20
C HIS A 54 8.67 0.61 -0.63
N ALA A 55 8.36 -0.57 -1.12
CA ALA A 55 9.37 -1.45 -1.67
C ALA A 55 9.78 -1.02 -3.08
N THR A 56 8.94 -0.26 -3.75
CA THR A 56 9.16 0.13 -5.13
C THR A 56 9.73 1.53 -5.26
N PHE A 57 9.25 2.47 -4.44
CA PHE A 57 9.62 3.88 -4.56
C PHE A 57 10.22 4.41 -3.29
N GLY A 58 11.22 5.26 -3.42
CA GLY A 58 11.75 6.00 -2.29
C GLY A 58 10.89 7.21 -1.96
N ASN A 59 11.15 7.83 -0.82
CA ASN A 59 10.36 8.96 -0.37
C ASN A 59 10.44 10.15 -1.30
N THR A 60 11.59 10.37 -1.93
CA THR A 60 11.72 11.48 -2.86
C THR A 60 10.80 11.31 -4.06
N ASP A 61 10.77 10.10 -4.61
CA ASP A 61 9.91 9.84 -5.76
C ASP A 61 8.45 9.93 -5.37
N LEU A 62 8.11 9.45 -4.18
CA LEU A 62 6.72 9.55 -3.71
C LEU A 62 6.30 11.00 -3.58
N ALA A 63 7.18 11.85 -3.07
CA ALA A 63 6.84 13.26 -2.89
C ALA A 63 6.74 14.01 -4.22
N ARG A 64 7.56 13.64 -5.21
CA ARG A 64 7.65 14.42 -6.43
C ARG A 64 6.78 13.91 -7.56
N VAL A 65 6.63 12.59 -7.65
CA VAL A 65 5.96 11.99 -8.81
C VAL A 65 4.69 11.26 -8.42
N TYR A 66 4.70 10.59 -7.28
CA TYR A 66 3.60 9.71 -6.89
C TYR A 66 2.93 10.19 -5.62
N ASP A 67 2.62 11.47 -5.59
CA ASP A 67 2.02 12.08 -4.41
C ASP A 67 0.50 12.09 -4.46
N SER A 68 -0.10 11.37 -5.39
CA SER A 68 -1.55 11.21 -5.45
C SER A 68 -1.87 9.74 -5.68
N ILE A 69 -3.07 9.35 -5.26
CA ILE A 69 -3.48 7.95 -5.48
C ILE A 69 -3.62 7.66 -6.97
N GLU A 70 -4.01 8.64 -7.76
CA GLU A 70 -4.12 8.44 -9.20
C GLU A 70 -2.77 8.15 -9.82
N SER A 71 -1.74 8.86 -9.41
CA SER A 71 -0.41 8.63 -9.96
C SER A 71 0.10 7.24 -9.58
N LEU A 72 -0.21 6.80 -8.36
CA LEU A 72 0.18 5.46 -7.94
C LEU A 72 -0.57 4.38 -8.72
N ARG A 73 -1.86 4.60 -8.98
CA ARG A 73 -2.64 3.65 -9.75
C ARG A 73 -2.12 3.48 -11.16
N ARG A 74 -1.50 4.52 -11.71
CA ARG A 74 -0.98 4.50 -13.07
C ARG A 74 0.49 4.14 -13.15
N ALA A 75 1.17 4.04 -12.03
CA ALA A 75 2.61 3.80 -12.01
C ALA A 75 2.92 2.50 -12.74
N PRO A 76 3.73 2.53 -13.81
CA PRO A 76 4.03 1.31 -14.55
C PRO A 76 4.66 0.23 -13.70
N LEU A 77 5.51 0.61 -12.76
CA LEU A 77 6.19 -0.37 -11.92
C LEU A 77 5.24 -1.11 -10.98
N LEU A 78 4.06 -0.55 -10.73
CA LEU A 78 3.09 -1.21 -9.86
C LEU A 78 2.09 -2.08 -10.61
N GLN A 79 2.03 -2.00 -11.93
CA GLN A 79 0.98 -2.69 -12.66
C GLN A 79 1.02 -4.21 -12.49
N PRO A 80 2.18 -4.87 -12.57
CA PRO A 80 2.18 -6.33 -12.36
C PRO A 80 1.68 -6.70 -10.97
N PHE A 81 2.10 -5.96 -9.96
CA PHE A 81 1.63 -6.20 -8.59
C PHE A 81 0.12 -6.01 -8.49
N LEU A 82 -0.39 -4.93 -9.08
CA LEU A 82 -1.81 -4.63 -8.97
C LEU A 82 -2.66 -5.70 -9.65
N ARG A 83 -2.20 -6.21 -10.80
CA ARG A 83 -2.90 -7.30 -11.46
C ARG A 83 -2.95 -8.54 -10.59
N TRP A 84 -1.86 -8.81 -9.90
CA TRP A 84 -1.77 -9.97 -9.03
C TRP A 84 -2.62 -9.82 -7.78
N ILE A 85 -2.49 -8.68 -7.10
CA ILE A 85 -3.16 -8.52 -5.80
C ILE A 85 -4.68 -8.51 -5.95
N ARG A 86 -5.18 -8.01 -7.07
CA ARG A 86 -6.61 -7.96 -7.28
C ARG A 86 -7.26 -9.33 -7.35
N LYS A 87 -6.47 -10.35 -7.60
CA LYS A 87 -6.96 -11.74 -7.67
C LYS A 87 -6.82 -12.46 -6.34
N GLN A 88 -6.24 -11.83 -5.34
CA GLN A 88 -6.00 -12.49 -4.07
C GLN A 88 -7.14 -12.25 -3.10
N ALA A 89 -7.32 -13.18 -2.16
CA ALA A 89 -8.35 -13.04 -1.16
C ALA A 89 -8.08 -11.80 -0.31
N PRO A 90 -9.10 -10.96 -0.08
CA PRO A 90 -8.85 -9.69 0.59
C PRO A 90 -8.50 -9.83 2.07
N ASP A 91 -8.78 -10.97 2.68
CA ASP A 91 -8.49 -11.16 4.09
C ASP A 91 -7.09 -11.73 4.33
N ARG A 92 -6.30 -11.92 3.30
CA ARG A 92 -4.94 -12.42 3.43
C ARG A 92 -3.95 -11.29 3.52
N ASN A 93 -2.97 -11.46 4.39
CA ASN A 93 -1.86 -10.54 4.50
C ASN A 93 -0.61 -11.24 3.99
N PHE A 94 -0.03 -10.70 2.95
CA PHE A 94 1.10 -11.33 2.28
C PHE A 94 2.40 -10.73 2.75
N ARG A 95 3.41 -11.57 2.81
CA ARG A 95 4.74 -11.10 3.07
C ARG A 95 5.30 -10.48 1.80
N THR A 96 5.85 -9.28 1.91
CA THR A 96 6.49 -8.66 0.77
C THR A 96 7.84 -9.30 0.53
N VAL A 97 8.05 -9.79 -0.69
CA VAL A 97 9.30 -10.46 -1.04
C VAL A 97 10.10 -9.52 -1.90
N ARG A 98 11.31 -9.21 -1.45
CA ARG A 98 12.19 -8.34 -2.21
C ARG A 98 12.85 -9.12 -3.33
N SER A 99 13.08 -8.43 -4.42
CA SER A 99 13.79 -9.00 -5.53
C SER A 99 15.22 -9.33 -5.11
N LYS A 100 15.75 -10.40 -5.64
CA LYS A 100 17.13 -10.76 -5.37
C LYS A 100 18.10 -9.73 -5.90
N GLU A 101 17.70 -9.01 -6.91
CA GLU A 101 18.55 -7.98 -7.47
C GLU A 101 18.47 -6.67 -6.74
N HIS A 102 17.61 -6.59 -5.72
CA HIS A 102 17.47 -5.36 -4.99
C HIS A 102 18.76 -5.12 -4.20
N PRO A 103 19.50 -4.07 -4.52
CA PRO A 103 20.86 -3.96 -4.00
C PRO A 103 20.95 -3.67 -2.52
N HIS A 104 19.91 -3.15 -1.94
CA HIS A 104 19.96 -2.78 -0.53
C HIS A 104 19.00 -3.55 0.30
N HIS A 105 18.58 -4.66 -0.21
CA HIS A 105 17.49 -5.34 0.43
C HIS A 105 17.73 -5.60 1.89
N GLY A 106 18.88 -5.92 2.30
CA GLY A 106 19.13 -6.20 3.69
C GLY A 106 19.05 -5.00 4.58
N LYS A 107 19.13 -3.82 4.02
CA LYS A 107 19.17 -2.62 4.81
C LYS A 107 17.97 -1.74 4.68
N ARG A 108 17.04 -2.16 3.89
CA ARG A 108 15.92 -1.32 3.60
C ARG A 108 15.03 -1.17 4.78
N ARG A 109 14.57 0.03 5.01
CA ARG A 109 13.60 0.32 6.05
C ARG A 109 12.55 1.22 5.47
N TYR A 110 11.35 0.95 5.83
CA TYR A 110 10.24 1.72 5.29
C TYR A 110 9.52 2.44 6.40
#